data_d86b42997f7507fbf6c994e1c176bc90
#
_entry.id   d86b42997f7507fbf6c994e1c176bc90
#
_cell.length_a   1.000
_cell.length_b   1.000
_cell.length_c   1.000
_cell.angle_alpha   90.00
_cell.angle_beta   90.00
_cell.angle_gamma   90.00
#
_symmetry.space_group_name_H-M   'P 1'
#
loop_
_entity.id
_entity.type
_entity.pdbx_description
1 polymer ?
#
loop_
_entity_poly.entity_id
_entity_poly.type
_entity_poly.pdbx_seq_one_letter_code
_entity_poly.pdbx_strand_id
1 'polypeptide(L)'
;CTIASAGGMISNPKMSVYAASKWGVIGWSDSVRIELQEMKSDVHFTTVAPYYINTGMFDGVKSRIIPILKPEYVAKRVFRAIERNKAFRGIPFGFHFIRFWQAILPTRVFDFFFGKVFGIYHTMDHFTGRKSTKESAGKAS
;
A
#
# COMPACT_ATOMS: atom_id res chain seq x y z
N CYS A 1 1.41 4.70 14.80
CA CYS A 1 1.43 3.86 13.59
C CYS A 1 0.70 4.55 12.46
N THR A 2 1.27 4.50 11.26
CA THR A 2 0.68 5.09 10.04
C THR A 2 0.40 3.99 9.02
N ILE A 3 -0.80 4.04 8.42
CA ILE A 3 -1.21 3.13 7.36
C ILE A 3 -1.04 3.83 6.00
N ALA A 4 0.04 3.51 5.32
CA ALA A 4 0.31 3.94 3.96
C ALA A 4 -0.36 3.00 2.92
N SER A 5 0.37 2.60 1.91
CA SER A 5 -0.05 1.62 0.89
C SER A 5 1.15 1.14 0.09
N ALA A 6 1.04 -0.02 -0.52
CA ALA A 6 1.97 -0.45 -1.57
C ALA A 6 2.03 0.55 -2.73
N GLY A 7 0.92 1.27 -3.02
CA GLY A 7 0.88 2.39 -3.97
C GLY A 7 1.70 3.62 -3.57
N GLY A 8 2.22 3.66 -2.33
CA GLY A 8 3.25 4.62 -1.90
C GLY A 8 4.68 4.15 -2.13
N MET A 9 4.87 3.05 -2.84
CA MET A 9 6.18 2.50 -3.19
C MET A 9 6.27 2.12 -4.68
N ILE A 10 5.16 1.73 -5.30
CA ILE A 10 5.08 1.42 -6.72
C ILE A 10 4.02 2.30 -7.35
N SER A 11 4.39 3.00 -8.41
CA SER A 11 3.47 3.80 -9.21
C SER A 11 2.56 2.89 -10.04
N ASN A 12 1.29 3.27 -10.17
CA ASN A 12 0.31 2.54 -10.95
C ASN A 12 -0.47 3.52 -11.84
N PRO A 13 -0.67 3.23 -13.13
CA PRO A 13 -1.52 4.04 -14.00
C PRO A 13 -2.91 4.28 -13.39
N LYS A 14 -3.50 5.44 -13.67
CA LYS A 14 -4.83 5.87 -13.16
C LYS A 14 -4.89 6.12 -11.65
N MET A 15 -3.75 6.09 -10.94
CA MET A 15 -3.66 6.32 -9.49
C MET A 15 -2.67 7.41 -9.10
N SER A 16 -2.32 8.35 -9.98
CA SER A 16 -1.26 9.34 -9.76
C SER A 16 -1.45 10.14 -8.46
N VAL A 17 -2.65 10.70 -8.24
CA VAL A 17 -2.96 11.47 -7.02
C VAL A 17 -2.92 10.59 -5.76
N TYR A 18 -3.49 9.39 -5.83
CA TYR A 18 -3.43 8.43 -4.75
C TYR A 18 -1.98 8.02 -4.43
N ALA A 19 -1.20 7.68 -5.46
CA ALA A 19 0.20 7.34 -5.31
C ALA A 19 0.98 8.50 -4.66
N ALA A 20 0.83 9.73 -5.16
CA ALA A 20 1.47 10.91 -4.58
C ALA A 20 1.15 11.06 -3.09
N SER A 21 -0.12 10.92 -2.69
CA SER A 21 -0.53 10.99 -1.29
C SER A 21 0.14 9.92 -0.43
N LYS A 22 0.25 8.68 -0.94
CA LYS A 22 0.83 7.56 -0.18
C LYS A 22 2.35 7.58 -0.15
N TRP A 23 3.01 8.05 -1.21
CA TRP A 23 4.44 8.37 -1.20
C TRP A 23 4.76 9.46 -0.18
N GLY A 24 3.97 10.54 -0.15
CA GLY A 24 4.10 11.61 0.85
C GLY A 24 3.97 11.09 2.27
N VAL A 25 2.98 10.25 2.55
CA VAL A 25 2.81 9.61 3.87
C VAL A 25 4.04 8.78 4.27
N ILE A 26 4.63 8.01 3.34
CA ILE A 26 5.81 7.20 3.65
C ILE A 26 7.03 8.08 3.96
N GLY A 27 7.30 9.09 3.12
CA GLY A 27 8.42 10.02 3.35
C GLY A 27 8.26 10.81 4.64
N TRP A 28 7.08 11.35 4.90
CA TRP A 28 6.76 12.03 6.14
C TRP A 28 6.96 11.12 7.37
N SER A 29 6.49 9.88 7.29
CA SER A 29 6.63 8.91 8.38
C SER A 29 8.08 8.56 8.67
N ASP A 30 8.92 8.44 7.64
CA ASP A 30 10.35 8.20 7.81
C ASP A 30 11.03 9.40 8.51
N SER A 31 10.69 10.64 8.15
CA SER A 31 11.21 11.87 8.79
C SER A 31 10.82 11.93 10.26
N VAL A 32 9.54 11.79 10.57
CA VAL A 32 9.05 11.80 11.97
C VAL A 32 9.73 10.69 12.80
N ARG A 33 9.93 9.52 12.23
CA ARG A 33 10.62 8.44 12.93
C ARG A 33 12.07 8.82 13.29
N ILE A 34 12.77 9.47 12.37
CA ILE A 34 14.15 9.92 12.59
C ILE A 34 14.17 11.04 13.65
N GLU A 35 13.28 12.02 13.56
CA GLU A 35 13.15 13.11 14.53
C GLU A 35 12.94 12.56 15.95
N LEU A 36 12.01 11.58 16.11
CA LEU A 36 11.77 10.93 17.40
C LEU A 36 13.02 10.20 17.93
N GLN A 37 13.81 9.59 17.05
CA GLN A 37 15.07 8.95 17.44
C GLN A 37 16.13 9.96 17.88
N GLU A 38 16.27 11.07 17.17
CA GLU A 38 17.21 12.16 17.55
C GLU A 38 16.82 12.79 18.89
N MET A 39 15.52 12.96 19.13
CA MET A 39 14.97 13.43 20.40
C MET A 39 15.11 12.41 21.55
N LYS A 40 15.62 11.21 21.29
CA LYS A 40 15.67 10.08 22.24
C LYS A 40 14.30 9.79 22.88
N SER A 41 13.24 9.92 22.11
CA SER A 41 11.86 9.69 22.56
C SER A 41 11.60 8.18 22.68
N ASP A 42 10.85 7.79 23.72
CA ASP A 42 10.36 6.41 23.89
C ASP A 42 9.21 6.05 22.93
N VAL A 43 8.78 7.01 22.12
CA VAL A 43 7.73 6.79 21.12
C VAL A 43 8.30 6.07 19.90
N HIS A 44 7.79 4.89 19.62
CA HIS A 44 8.12 4.13 18.41
C HIS A 44 7.16 4.43 17.27
N PHE A 45 7.70 4.68 16.09
CA PHE A 45 6.91 4.98 14.90
C PHE A 45 6.93 3.81 13.90
N THR A 46 5.75 3.28 13.59
CA THR A 46 5.56 2.15 12.66
C THR A 46 4.80 2.60 11.43
N THR A 47 5.38 2.38 10.25
CA THR A 47 4.71 2.59 8.96
C THR A 47 4.34 1.25 8.35
N VAL A 48 3.06 1.07 8.00
CA VAL A 48 2.59 -0.14 7.34
C VAL A 48 2.12 0.18 5.93
N ALA A 49 2.59 -0.59 4.95
CA ALA A 49 2.24 -0.44 3.54
C ALA A 49 1.56 -1.72 3.01
N PRO A 50 0.23 -1.85 3.18
CA PRO A 50 -0.50 -3.00 2.67
C PRO A 50 -0.74 -2.90 1.17
N TYR A 51 -0.84 -4.06 0.52
CA TYR A 51 -1.40 -4.23 -0.81
C TYR A 51 -2.93 -4.07 -0.79
N TYR A 52 -3.62 -4.31 -1.89
CA TYR A 52 -5.07 -4.22 -1.95
C TYR A 52 -5.74 -5.07 -0.88
N ILE A 53 -6.68 -4.47 -0.15
CA ILE A 53 -7.47 -5.12 0.91
C ILE A 53 -8.93 -5.19 0.44
N ASN A 54 -9.57 -6.32 0.67
CA ASN A 54 -10.98 -6.51 0.35
C ASN A 54 -11.89 -5.77 1.36
N THR A 55 -12.04 -4.47 1.16
CA THR A 55 -12.89 -3.59 1.98
C THR A 55 -13.98 -2.89 1.15
N GLY A 56 -14.15 -3.27 -0.11
CA GLY A 56 -15.03 -2.59 -1.06
C GLY A 56 -14.45 -1.29 -1.65
N MET A 57 -13.36 -0.74 -1.10
CA MET A 57 -12.74 0.48 -1.63
C MET A 57 -12.16 0.28 -3.03
N PHE A 58 -11.66 -0.91 -3.32
CA PHE A 58 -11.01 -1.28 -4.57
C PHE A 58 -11.80 -2.34 -5.34
N ASP A 59 -13.12 -2.22 -5.36
CA ASP A 59 -13.98 -3.12 -6.14
C ASP A 59 -13.63 -3.02 -7.64
N GLY A 60 -13.59 -4.16 -8.32
CA GLY A 60 -13.20 -4.28 -9.71
C GLY A 60 -11.69 -4.39 -9.95
N VAL A 61 -10.85 -4.22 -8.94
CA VAL A 61 -9.41 -4.45 -9.06
C VAL A 61 -9.13 -5.95 -9.27
N LYS A 62 -8.40 -6.25 -10.33
CA LYS A 62 -7.91 -7.62 -10.62
C LYS A 62 -6.40 -7.67 -10.41
N SER A 63 -5.96 -8.48 -9.48
CA SER A 63 -4.55 -8.76 -9.26
C SER A 63 -4.20 -10.13 -9.82
N ARG A 64 -3.19 -10.17 -10.70
CA ARG A 64 -2.83 -11.39 -11.45
C ARG A 64 -2.02 -12.38 -10.60
N ILE A 65 -1.14 -11.88 -9.76
CA ILE A 65 -0.16 -12.70 -9.02
C ILE A 65 -0.36 -12.60 -7.51
N ILE A 66 -0.69 -11.40 -7.01
CA ILE A 66 -0.79 -11.18 -5.57
C ILE A 66 -2.27 -11.18 -5.17
N PRO A 67 -2.72 -12.08 -4.32
CA PRO A 67 -4.12 -12.14 -3.92
C PRO A 67 -4.52 -10.86 -3.15
N ILE A 68 -5.78 -10.45 -3.32
CA ILE A 68 -6.38 -9.37 -2.52
C ILE A 68 -6.43 -9.84 -1.07
N LEU A 69 -5.94 -9.01 -0.16
CA LEU A 69 -5.75 -9.37 1.24
C LEU A 69 -7.08 -9.30 2.02
N LYS A 70 -7.25 -10.22 2.96
CA LYS A 70 -8.36 -10.16 3.91
C LYS A 70 -8.08 -9.11 4.99
N PRO A 71 -9.07 -8.29 5.41
CA PRO A 71 -8.89 -7.26 6.44
C PRO A 71 -8.31 -7.80 7.74
N GLU A 72 -8.80 -8.98 8.20
CA GLU A 72 -8.35 -9.60 9.45
C GLU A 72 -6.87 -10.00 9.39
N TYR A 73 -6.42 -10.49 8.23
CA TYR A 73 -5.01 -10.82 8.02
C TYR A 73 -4.13 -9.58 8.13
N VAL A 74 -4.56 -8.47 7.49
CA VAL A 74 -3.81 -7.21 7.53
C VAL A 74 -3.78 -6.66 8.95
N ALA A 75 -4.92 -6.63 9.66
CA ALA A 75 -5.01 -6.17 11.04
C ALA A 75 -4.03 -6.91 11.96
N LYS A 76 -4.03 -8.26 11.89
CA LYS A 76 -3.08 -9.07 12.67
C LYS A 76 -1.61 -8.73 12.37
N ARG A 77 -1.29 -8.41 11.10
CA ARG A 77 0.07 -8.02 10.71
C ARG A 77 0.45 -6.62 11.19
N VAL A 78 -0.50 -5.70 11.20
CA VAL A 78 -0.33 -4.35 11.75
C VAL A 78 -0.03 -4.43 13.25
N PHE A 79 -0.87 -5.12 14.03
CA PHE A 79 -0.65 -5.30 15.47
C PHE A 79 0.72 -5.90 15.76
N ARG A 80 1.10 -6.97 15.09
CA ARG A 80 2.42 -7.58 15.26
C ARG A 80 3.58 -6.65 14.88
N ALA A 81 3.38 -5.74 13.93
CA ALA A 81 4.41 -4.78 13.56
C ALA A 81 4.59 -3.73 14.68
N ILE A 82 3.49 -3.28 15.27
CA ILE A 82 3.50 -2.34 16.41
C ILE A 82 4.15 -2.98 17.63
N GLU A 83 3.68 -4.17 18.04
CA GLU A 83 4.22 -4.90 19.20
C GLU A 83 5.72 -5.16 19.10
N ARG A 84 6.23 -5.32 17.88
CA ARG A 84 7.65 -5.59 17.61
C ARG A 84 8.45 -4.33 17.27
N ASN A 85 7.90 -3.15 17.44
CA ASN A 85 8.52 -1.86 17.15
C ASN A 85 9.16 -1.81 15.74
N LYS A 86 8.47 -2.37 14.72
CA LYS A 86 9.00 -2.36 13.35
C LYS A 86 8.83 -0.98 12.74
N ALA A 87 9.93 -0.37 12.30
CA ALA A 87 9.90 0.92 11.63
C ALA A 87 9.04 0.88 10.36
N PHE A 88 9.16 -0.18 9.56
CA PHE A 88 8.42 -0.36 8.32
C PHE A 88 7.92 -1.80 8.14
N ARG A 89 6.68 -1.95 7.60
CA ARG A 89 6.09 -3.25 7.28
C ARG A 89 5.30 -3.22 5.97
N GLY A 90 5.88 -3.81 4.91
CA GLY A 90 5.15 -4.16 3.70
C GLY A 90 4.28 -5.42 3.90
N ILE A 91 3.06 -5.43 3.36
CA ILE A 91 2.15 -6.58 3.41
C ILE A 91 1.58 -6.82 2.00
N PRO A 92 1.83 -8.01 1.40
CA PRO A 92 2.60 -9.16 1.87
C PRO A 92 4.11 -8.87 2.00
N PHE A 93 4.84 -9.81 2.59
CA PHE A 93 6.27 -9.62 2.96
C PHE A 93 7.17 -9.21 1.79
N GLY A 94 6.90 -9.68 0.57
CA GLY A 94 7.68 -9.32 -0.62
C GLY A 94 7.74 -7.81 -0.89
N PHE A 95 6.71 -7.05 -0.48
CA PHE A 95 6.71 -5.58 -0.60
C PHE A 95 7.74 -4.88 0.28
N HIS A 96 8.31 -5.59 1.25
CA HIS A 96 9.39 -5.06 2.08
C HIS A 96 10.66 -4.77 1.26
N PHE A 97 10.88 -5.52 0.19
CA PHE A 97 12.07 -5.41 -0.65
C PHE A 97 11.90 -4.53 -1.89
N ILE A 98 10.73 -3.93 -2.11
CA ILE A 98 10.49 -3.11 -3.30
C ILE A 98 11.46 -1.95 -3.39
N ARG A 99 11.70 -1.25 -2.28
CA ARG A 99 12.65 -0.14 -2.22
C ARG A 99 14.08 -0.59 -2.58
N PHE A 100 14.47 -1.77 -2.16
CA PHE A 100 15.78 -2.35 -2.50
C PHE A 100 15.89 -2.57 -4.02
N TRP A 101 14.87 -3.17 -4.63
CA TRP A 101 14.86 -3.39 -6.07
C TRP A 101 14.80 -2.08 -6.86
N GLN A 102 14.07 -1.08 -6.39
CA GLN A 102 14.05 0.25 -7.00
C GLN A 102 15.40 0.97 -6.94
N ALA A 103 16.17 0.74 -5.89
CA ALA A 103 17.49 1.36 -5.73
C ALA A 103 18.55 0.72 -6.65
N ILE A 104 18.43 -0.57 -6.98
CA ILE A 104 19.42 -1.31 -7.75
C ILE A 104 19.07 -1.34 -9.24
N LEU A 105 17.79 -1.46 -9.58
CA LEU A 105 17.37 -1.61 -10.97
C LEU A 105 17.15 -0.26 -11.64
N PRO A 106 17.68 -0.04 -12.86
CA PRO A 106 17.25 1.09 -13.67
C PRO A 106 15.72 1.13 -13.81
N THR A 107 15.12 2.31 -13.80
CA THR A 107 13.66 2.50 -13.81
C THR A 107 12.96 1.67 -14.90
N ARG A 108 13.51 1.64 -16.13
CA ARG A 108 12.93 0.88 -17.24
C ARG A 108 12.90 -0.62 -16.99
N VAL A 109 13.93 -1.15 -16.33
CA VAL A 109 14.04 -2.57 -15.98
C VAL A 109 13.06 -2.90 -14.86
N PHE A 110 12.99 -2.06 -13.83
CA PHE A 110 12.02 -2.19 -12.75
C PHE A 110 10.59 -2.18 -13.28
N ASP A 111 10.24 -1.21 -14.14
CA ASP A 111 8.92 -1.09 -14.74
C ASP A 111 8.55 -2.30 -15.62
N PHE A 112 9.51 -2.84 -16.36
CA PHE A 112 9.27 -4.05 -17.14
C PHE A 112 8.91 -5.24 -16.25
N PHE A 113 9.70 -5.50 -15.22
CA PHE A 113 9.44 -6.63 -14.32
C PHE A 113 8.17 -6.41 -13.49
N PHE A 114 8.07 -5.31 -12.75
CA PHE A 114 6.97 -5.08 -11.84
C PHE A 114 5.68 -4.63 -12.56
N GLY A 115 5.82 -3.88 -13.63
CA GLY A 115 4.67 -3.43 -14.42
C GLY A 115 4.10 -4.53 -15.31
N LYS A 116 4.91 -5.08 -16.23
CA LYS A 116 4.44 -6.04 -17.24
C LYS A 116 4.41 -7.48 -16.73
N VAL A 117 5.50 -7.99 -16.12
CA VAL A 117 5.59 -9.40 -15.70
C VAL A 117 4.68 -9.65 -14.51
N PHE A 118 4.75 -8.82 -13.47
CA PHE A 118 3.86 -8.92 -12.31
C PHE A 118 2.46 -8.33 -12.56
N GLY A 119 2.23 -7.65 -13.69
CA GLY A 119 0.92 -7.15 -14.10
C GLY A 119 0.35 -6.05 -13.22
N ILE A 120 1.19 -5.33 -12.47
CA ILE A 120 0.75 -4.28 -11.53
C ILE A 120 0.07 -3.13 -12.30
N TYR A 121 0.56 -2.78 -13.50
CA TYR A 121 0.02 -1.66 -14.29
C TYR A 121 -1.39 -1.90 -14.83
N HIS A 122 -1.86 -3.14 -14.84
CA HIS A 122 -3.20 -3.51 -15.34
C HIS A 122 -4.22 -3.77 -14.23
N THR A 123 -3.83 -3.61 -12.97
CA THR A 123 -4.71 -3.91 -11.84
C THR A 123 -5.94 -3.00 -11.78
N MET A 124 -5.83 -1.77 -12.31
CA MET A 124 -6.89 -0.75 -12.28
C MET A 124 -7.74 -0.68 -13.56
N ASP A 125 -7.53 -1.58 -14.53
CA ASP A 125 -8.25 -1.50 -15.81
C ASP A 125 -9.77 -1.71 -15.67
N HIS A 126 -10.19 -2.47 -14.67
CA HIS A 126 -11.60 -2.75 -14.36
C HIS A 126 -12.04 -2.12 -13.03
N PHE A 127 -11.34 -1.11 -12.55
CA PHE A 127 -11.67 -0.44 -11.30
C PHE A 127 -13.02 0.28 -11.41
N THR A 128 -13.95 -0.10 -10.54
CA THR A 128 -15.30 0.52 -10.45
C THR A 128 -15.45 1.40 -9.22
N GLY A 129 -14.56 1.25 -8.23
CA GLY A 129 -14.64 1.97 -6.97
C GLY A 129 -15.77 1.49 -6.06
N ARG A 130 -15.91 2.15 -4.93
CA ARG A 130 -16.98 1.87 -3.97
C ARG A 130 -18.32 2.29 -4.55
N LYS A 131 -19.26 1.38 -4.72
CA LYS A 131 -20.65 1.70 -5.10
C LYS A 131 -21.23 2.66 -4.06
N SER A 132 -21.72 3.82 -4.50
CA SER A 132 -22.30 4.79 -3.56
C SER A 132 -23.58 4.19 -2.97
N THR A 133 -23.80 4.40 -1.69
CA THR A 133 -24.97 3.90 -0.94
C THR A 133 -26.31 4.44 -1.50
N LYS A 134 -26.27 5.40 -2.43
CA LYS A 134 -27.46 5.98 -3.08
C LYS A 134 -28.12 5.03 -4.11
N GLU A 135 -27.39 4.06 -4.67
CA GLU A 135 -27.98 3.10 -5.62
C GLU A 135 -28.75 1.97 -4.96
N SER A 136 -28.47 1.69 -3.68
CA SER A 136 -29.20 0.66 -2.93
C SER A 136 -30.55 1.13 -2.39
N ALA A 137 -30.78 2.43 -2.24
CA ALA A 137 -32.06 3.00 -1.78
C ALA A 137 -33.10 3.16 -2.91
N GLY A 138 -32.67 3.17 -4.18
CA GLY A 138 -33.55 3.33 -5.34
C GLY A 138 -34.16 2.04 -5.87
N LYS A 139 -33.86 0.86 -5.31
CA LYS A 139 -34.39 -0.44 -5.69
C LYS A 139 -35.43 -1.02 -4.71
N ALA A 140 -35.79 -0.26 -3.68
CA ALA A 140 -36.73 -0.66 -2.62
C ALA A 140 -38.01 0.19 -2.62
N SER A 141 -38.39 0.75 -3.78
CA SER A 141 -39.73 1.38 -3.99
C SER A 141 -40.41 0.82 -5.24
#